data_ec2c3564e2745f1ebd4789c0bb4390e9
#
_entry.id   ec2c3564e2745f1ebd4789c0bb4390e9
#
_cell.length_a   1.000
_cell.length_b   1.000
_cell.length_c   1.000
_cell.angle_alpha   90.00
_cell.angle_beta   90.00
_cell.angle_gamma   90.00
#
_symmetry.space_group_name_H-M   'P 1'
#
loop_
_entity.id
_entity.type
_entity.pdbx_description
1 polymer ?
#
loop_
_entity_poly.entity_id
_entity_poly.type
_entity_poly.pdbx_seq_one_letter_code
_entity_poly.pdbx_strand_id
1 'polypeptide(L)'
;LRVDEVSDTEVDCTVLIGGRLSSRKGVNKLGGGLAAPALTEKDLNDIRAMPDIQPDFVAVSFVSSAKDIAFARELLANEGLNPAIIAKIERAEVVADTELLNNIIDASDGVMVARGDLGVEVGDAQLIGIQKNLISTTRKRDRMVITATQMMESMINNSMPTRAEVFDVANAVLDGTDAVMLSAETAVGEYPVEVVTAMADAALGAEQHPVARTSKYRLDREFTSAQETIALSAMYGANHFPNMRGIACLTERGTTPTMMSRLSSGLPIFALSRRADTLQRLALCRGVIPLFFDFAAFLPEDLEARTIEFLVDGGFLSRGDFILLTMNSSHSQTGKTDMLKILPVD
;
A
#
# COMPACT_ATOMS: atom_id res chain seq x y z
N LEU A 1 14.36 29.77 1.08
CA LEU A 1 15.37 30.50 1.85
C LEU A 1 16.75 29.96 1.51
N ARG A 2 17.78 30.80 1.58
CA ARG A 2 19.19 30.39 1.58
C ARG A 2 19.75 30.71 2.96
N VAL A 3 20.38 29.72 3.60
CA VAL A 3 21.06 29.94 4.87
C VAL A 3 22.39 30.69 4.59
N ASP A 4 22.59 31.82 5.24
CA ASP A 4 23.79 32.64 5.10
C ASP A 4 24.72 32.46 6.30
N GLU A 5 24.17 32.39 7.54
CA GLU A 5 24.94 32.19 8.75
C GLU A 5 24.16 31.34 9.75
N VAL A 6 24.87 30.54 10.56
CA VAL A 6 24.30 29.68 11.60
C VAL A 6 25.08 29.91 12.90
N SER A 7 24.36 30.23 13.97
CA SER A 7 24.86 30.26 15.32
C SER A 7 24.24 29.15 16.19
N ASP A 8 24.55 29.09 17.46
CA ASP A 8 24.01 28.09 18.40
C ASP A 8 22.47 28.18 18.56
N THR A 9 21.90 29.36 18.35
CA THR A 9 20.48 29.66 18.62
C THR A 9 19.74 30.30 17.45
N GLU A 10 20.43 30.76 16.40
CA GLU A 10 19.86 31.51 15.31
C GLU A 10 20.39 31.05 13.96
N VAL A 11 19.53 31.17 12.93
CA VAL A 11 19.87 30.90 11.54
C VAL A 11 19.48 32.11 10.70
N ASP A 12 20.48 32.82 10.18
CA ASP A 12 20.26 33.95 9.28
C ASP A 12 20.05 33.46 7.85
N CYS A 13 18.99 33.97 7.22
CA CYS A 13 18.59 33.50 5.89
C CYS A 13 18.25 34.65 4.94
N THR A 14 18.65 34.51 3.69
CA THR A 14 18.16 35.36 2.58
C THR A 14 16.92 34.70 1.97
N VAL A 15 15.85 35.48 1.80
CA VAL A 15 14.65 35.05 1.08
C VAL A 15 14.94 35.08 -0.41
N LEU A 16 15.02 33.91 -1.07
CA LEU A 16 15.25 33.77 -2.50
C LEU A 16 13.95 33.90 -3.28
N ILE A 17 12.88 33.30 -2.79
CA ILE A 17 11.53 33.35 -3.37
C ILE A 17 10.59 33.86 -2.28
N GLY A 18 9.93 34.98 -2.51
CA GLY A 18 8.97 35.51 -1.59
C GLY A 18 7.62 34.79 -1.63
N GLY A 19 6.88 34.89 -0.54
CA GLY A 19 5.55 34.30 -0.43
C GLY A 19 4.91 34.55 0.92
N ARG A 20 3.64 34.17 1.07
CA ARG A 20 2.93 34.24 2.35
C ARG A 20 3.41 33.18 3.30
N LEU A 21 3.97 33.53 4.43
CA LEU A 21 4.32 32.66 5.51
C LEU A 21 3.17 32.60 6.51
N SER A 22 2.64 31.38 6.76
CA SER A 22 1.58 31.16 7.75
C SER A 22 2.13 30.43 8.98
N SER A 23 1.40 30.52 10.10
CA SER A 23 1.77 29.83 11.35
C SER A 23 1.75 28.30 11.21
N ARG A 24 2.55 27.64 12.01
CA ARG A 24 2.59 26.16 12.14
C ARG A 24 3.00 25.42 10.84
N LYS A 25 3.88 26.03 10.06
CA LYS A 25 4.50 25.36 8.90
C LYS A 25 5.79 24.69 9.32
N GLY A 26 6.01 23.48 8.79
CA GLY A 26 7.26 22.75 8.95
C GLY A 26 8.42 23.44 8.23
N VAL A 27 9.63 23.15 8.66
CA VAL A 27 10.87 23.57 8.00
C VAL A 27 11.60 22.32 7.56
N ASN A 28 11.86 22.21 6.27
CA ASN A 28 12.66 21.15 5.67
C ASN A 28 13.96 21.74 5.12
N LYS A 29 15.01 20.93 5.08
CA LYS A 29 16.32 21.32 4.57
C LYS A 29 16.63 20.52 3.29
N LEU A 30 16.95 21.22 2.20
CA LEU A 30 17.42 20.56 0.98
C LEU A 30 18.70 19.76 1.27
N GLY A 31 18.70 18.50 0.89
CA GLY A 31 19.77 17.54 1.20
C GLY A 31 19.60 16.84 2.55
N GLY A 32 18.53 17.10 3.30
CA GLY A 32 18.24 16.44 4.57
C GLY A 32 19.13 16.88 5.73
N GLY A 33 19.26 16.01 6.74
CA GLY A 33 20.16 16.18 7.88
C GLY A 33 19.60 17.04 9.02
N LEU A 34 18.27 17.21 9.10
CA LEU A 34 17.65 17.75 10.33
C LEU A 34 17.46 16.61 11.33
N ALA A 35 18.12 16.74 12.47
CA ALA A 35 18.07 15.74 13.55
C ALA A 35 16.82 15.89 14.42
N ALA A 36 15.66 15.50 13.86
CA ALA A 36 14.42 15.40 14.63
C ALA A 36 14.06 13.93 14.87
N PRO A 37 13.61 13.55 16.09
CA PRO A 37 13.11 12.19 16.32
C PRO A 37 11.85 11.93 15.48
N ALA A 38 11.66 10.69 15.04
CA ALA A 38 10.47 10.29 14.28
C ALA A 38 9.18 10.36 15.13
N LEU A 39 9.30 10.11 16.44
CA LEU A 39 8.20 10.22 17.41
C LEU A 39 8.50 11.33 18.41
N THR A 40 7.60 12.30 18.49
CA THR A 40 7.67 13.43 19.45
C THR A 40 6.88 13.10 20.71
N GLU A 41 7.01 13.93 21.77
CA GLU A 41 6.19 13.79 23.00
C GLU A 41 4.68 13.87 22.69
N LYS A 42 4.29 14.67 21.67
CA LYS A 42 2.90 14.72 21.21
C LYS A 42 2.47 13.37 20.66
N ASP A 43 3.29 12.73 19.81
CA ASP A 43 2.98 11.42 19.24
C ASP A 43 2.85 10.34 20.30
N LEU A 44 3.67 10.39 21.37
CA LEU A 44 3.53 9.49 22.51
C LEU A 44 2.20 9.65 23.23
N ASN A 45 1.70 10.88 23.35
CA ASN A 45 0.38 11.15 23.94
C ASN A 45 -0.75 10.72 22.99
N ASP A 46 -0.61 10.93 21.68
CA ASP A 46 -1.56 10.52 20.67
C ASP A 46 -1.70 8.97 20.64
N ILE A 47 -0.59 8.24 20.78
CA ILE A 47 -0.58 6.76 20.87
C ILE A 47 -1.42 6.28 22.08
N ARG A 48 -1.33 6.95 23.24
CA ARG A 48 -2.12 6.61 24.43
C ARG A 48 -3.62 6.79 24.23
N ALA A 49 -4.04 7.64 23.28
CA ALA A 49 -5.45 7.84 22.93
C ALA A 49 -5.95 6.86 21.84
N MET A 50 -5.06 6.14 21.16
CA MET A 50 -5.41 5.22 20.07
C MET A 50 -6.29 4.00 20.49
N PRO A 51 -6.26 3.48 21.73
CA PRO A 51 -7.18 2.43 22.14
C PRO A 51 -8.65 2.76 21.92
N ASP A 52 -9.05 4.03 22.03
CA ASP A 52 -10.42 4.47 21.77
C ASP A 52 -10.77 4.49 20.27
N ILE A 53 -9.76 4.54 19.40
CA ILE A 53 -9.91 4.64 17.94
C ILE A 53 -9.81 3.27 17.28
N GLN A 54 -8.98 2.36 17.82
CA GLN A 54 -8.70 1.02 17.28
C GLN A 54 -8.25 1.06 15.80
N PRO A 55 -7.16 1.78 15.46
CA PRO A 55 -6.75 1.94 14.06
C PRO A 55 -6.24 0.62 13.47
N ASP A 56 -6.57 0.36 12.20
CA ASP A 56 -6.03 -0.79 11.44
C ASP A 56 -4.60 -0.53 10.97
N PHE A 57 -4.28 0.74 10.70
CA PHE A 57 -2.97 1.19 10.23
C PHE A 57 -2.53 2.44 10.99
N VAL A 58 -1.23 2.49 11.28
CA VAL A 58 -0.57 3.68 11.82
C VAL A 58 0.58 4.06 10.91
N ALA A 59 0.56 5.29 10.40
CA ALA A 59 1.63 5.83 9.57
C ALA A 59 2.59 6.68 10.43
N VAL A 60 3.88 6.31 10.42
CA VAL A 60 4.93 7.01 11.16
C VAL A 60 5.66 7.95 10.22
N SER A 61 5.66 9.26 10.55
CA SER A 61 6.33 10.31 9.77
C SER A 61 7.83 10.37 10.07
N PHE A 62 8.59 10.86 9.12
CA PHE A 62 10.02 11.15 9.25
C PHE A 62 10.87 10.00 9.77
N VAL A 63 10.52 8.75 9.40
CA VAL A 63 11.26 7.57 9.77
C VAL A 63 12.71 7.68 9.29
N SER A 64 13.65 7.50 10.20
CA SER A 64 15.10 7.56 9.95
C SER A 64 15.76 6.17 9.99
N SER A 65 15.14 5.20 10.62
CA SER A 65 15.71 3.86 10.80
C SER A 65 14.63 2.81 11.12
N ALA A 66 14.96 1.53 10.99
CA ALA A 66 14.13 0.42 11.45
C ALA A 66 13.82 0.47 12.96
N LYS A 67 14.65 1.16 13.75
CA LYS A 67 14.44 1.33 15.20
C LYS A 67 13.21 2.19 15.48
N ASP A 68 12.94 3.20 14.65
CA ASP A 68 11.75 4.05 14.82
C ASP A 68 10.46 3.23 14.65
N ILE A 69 10.46 2.30 13.69
CA ILE A 69 9.34 1.39 13.47
C ILE A 69 9.17 0.40 14.61
N ALA A 70 10.29 -0.18 15.10
CA ALA A 70 10.27 -1.09 16.23
C ALA A 70 9.77 -0.39 17.50
N PHE A 71 10.19 0.84 17.74
CA PHE A 71 9.78 1.65 18.88
C PHE A 71 8.28 2.01 18.80
N ALA A 72 7.79 2.43 17.63
CA ALA A 72 6.37 2.69 17.44
C ALA A 72 5.54 1.42 17.72
N ARG A 73 5.98 0.26 17.22
CA ARG A 73 5.33 -1.04 17.44
C ARG A 73 5.29 -1.42 18.92
N GLU A 74 6.38 -1.21 19.65
CA GLU A 74 6.45 -1.44 21.10
C GLU A 74 5.46 -0.55 21.87
N LEU A 75 5.42 0.75 21.57
CA LEU A 75 4.49 1.67 22.19
C LEU A 75 3.03 1.29 21.97
N LEU A 76 2.67 0.95 20.72
CA LEU A 76 1.32 0.50 20.38
C LEU A 76 0.95 -0.81 21.08
N ALA A 77 1.90 -1.75 21.17
CA ALA A 77 1.70 -3.02 21.88
C ALA A 77 1.48 -2.81 23.39
N ASN A 78 2.17 -1.84 24.01
CA ASN A 78 1.98 -1.48 25.42
C ASN A 78 0.57 -0.94 25.70
N GLU A 79 -0.06 -0.31 24.69
CA GLU A 79 -1.49 0.12 24.76
C GLU A 79 -2.48 -0.98 24.30
N GLY A 80 -2.01 -2.22 24.11
CA GLY A 80 -2.85 -3.36 23.71
C GLY A 80 -3.26 -3.37 22.24
N LEU A 81 -2.58 -2.59 21.40
CA LEU A 81 -2.87 -2.43 19.97
C LEU A 81 -1.85 -3.18 19.10
N ASN A 82 -2.30 -3.65 17.94
CA ASN A 82 -1.44 -4.28 16.95
C ASN A 82 -1.80 -3.84 15.51
N PRO A 83 -1.82 -2.54 15.21
CA PRO A 83 -2.06 -2.07 13.84
C PRO A 83 -0.89 -2.42 12.93
N ALA A 84 -1.16 -2.42 11.62
CA ALA A 84 -0.09 -2.44 10.64
C ALA A 84 0.63 -1.08 10.61
N ILE A 85 1.97 -1.09 10.53
CA ILE A 85 2.76 0.15 10.54
C ILE A 85 3.22 0.48 9.13
N ILE A 86 2.89 1.70 8.69
CA ILE A 86 3.32 2.29 7.42
C ILE A 86 4.45 3.28 7.70
N ALA A 87 5.64 3.00 7.16
CA ALA A 87 6.75 3.96 7.21
C ALA A 87 6.57 5.04 6.15
N LYS A 88 6.50 6.31 6.55
CA LYS A 88 6.51 7.43 5.61
C LYS A 88 7.95 7.77 5.25
N ILE A 89 8.28 7.63 3.99
CA ILE A 89 9.62 7.96 3.46
C ILE A 89 9.61 9.41 3.02
N GLU A 90 10.26 10.24 3.82
CA GLU A 90 10.26 11.69 3.73
C GLU A 90 11.68 12.28 3.74
N ARG A 91 12.70 11.48 4.07
CA ARG A 91 14.08 11.94 4.30
C ARG A 91 15.02 11.60 3.16
N ALA A 92 15.86 12.57 2.78
CA ALA A 92 16.85 12.40 1.72
C ALA A 92 17.89 11.33 2.06
N GLU A 93 18.37 11.27 3.32
CA GLU A 93 19.34 10.29 3.76
C GLU A 93 18.83 8.85 3.68
N VAL A 94 17.53 8.62 3.89
CA VAL A 94 16.93 7.29 3.80
C VAL A 94 16.92 6.78 2.36
N VAL A 95 16.61 7.66 1.40
CA VAL A 95 16.54 7.25 0.00
C VAL A 95 17.91 7.20 -0.68
N ALA A 96 18.92 7.85 -0.10
CA ALA A 96 20.31 7.81 -0.56
C ALA A 96 21.03 6.52 -0.14
N ASP A 97 20.62 5.89 0.95
CA ASP A 97 21.20 4.64 1.46
C ASP A 97 20.26 3.46 1.24
N THR A 98 20.64 2.59 0.30
CA THR A 98 19.84 1.42 -0.09
C THR A 98 19.68 0.42 1.06
N GLU A 99 20.70 0.22 1.90
CA GLU A 99 20.64 -0.71 3.02
C GLU A 99 19.73 -0.18 4.11
N LEU A 100 19.85 1.08 4.46
CA LEU A 100 19.00 1.77 5.42
C LEU A 100 17.52 1.71 4.97
N LEU A 101 17.24 2.06 3.73
CA LEU A 101 15.89 1.97 3.15
C LEU A 101 15.34 0.56 3.23
N ASN A 102 16.12 -0.44 2.84
CA ASN A 102 15.72 -1.84 2.90
C ASN A 102 15.36 -2.30 4.32
N ASN A 103 16.17 -1.90 5.30
CA ASN A 103 15.92 -2.24 6.71
C ASN A 103 14.63 -1.60 7.23
N ILE A 104 14.30 -0.37 6.81
CA ILE A 104 13.04 0.30 7.16
C ILE A 104 11.85 -0.44 6.51
N ILE A 105 11.94 -0.80 5.22
CA ILE A 105 10.89 -1.52 4.52
C ILE A 105 10.62 -2.88 5.19
N ASP A 106 11.67 -3.62 5.54
CA ASP A 106 11.56 -4.95 6.17
C ASP A 106 10.93 -4.88 7.58
N ALA A 107 11.20 -3.82 8.33
CA ALA A 107 10.62 -3.60 9.65
C ALA A 107 9.15 -3.16 9.61
N SER A 108 8.68 -2.63 8.47
CA SER A 108 7.37 -2.06 8.28
C SER A 108 6.39 -3.07 7.64
N ASP A 109 5.09 -2.84 7.79
CA ASP A 109 4.05 -3.58 7.07
C ASP A 109 3.77 -2.98 5.70
N GLY A 110 4.07 -1.70 5.52
CA GLY A 110 4.00 -0.98 4.26
C GLY A 110 4.81 0.31 4.29
N VAL A 111 4.88 0.97 3.14
CA VAL A 111 5.62 2.22 2.95
C VAL A 111 4.71 3.26 2.30
N MET A 112 4.86 4.51 2.68
CA MET A 112 4.25 5.65 2.00
C MET A 112 5.34 6.51 1.36
N VAL A 113 5.23 6.72 0.06
CA VAL A 113 6.02 7.70 -0.68
C VAL A 113 5.37 9.05 -0.45
N ALA A 114 5.85 9.79 0.56
CA ALA A 114 5.30 11.07 0.97
C ALA A 114 6.00 12.21 0.22
N ARG A 115 5.52 12.47 -0.99
CA ARG A 115 6.20 13.31 -1.99
C ARG A 115 6.37 14.76 -1.58
N GLY A 116 5.46 15.30 -0.76
CA GLY A 116 5.53 16.67 -0.30
C GLY A 116 6.85 16.98 0.43
N ASP A 117 7.12 16.29 1.53
CA ASP A 117 8.33 16.50 2.33
C ASP A 117 9.56 15.92 1.64
N LEU A 118 9.46 14.73 1.07
CA LEU A 118 10.57 14.12 0.32
C LEU A 118 11.03 15.00 -0.85
N GLY A 119 10.08 15.59 -1.61
CA GLY A 119 10.41 16.47 -2.74
C GLY A 119 11.17 17.73 -2.31
N VAL A 120 10.87 18.28 -1.15
CA VAL A 120 11.62 19.42 -0.60
C VAL A 120 13.05 19.02 -0.23
N GLU A 121 13.25 17.80 0.29
CA GLU A 121 14.58 17.34 0.71
C GLU A 121 15.46 16.88 -0.46
N VAL A 122 14.89 16.18 -1.47
CA VAL A 122 15.68 15.65 -2.60
C VAL A 122 15.64 16.53 -3.84
N GLY A 123 14.69 17.45 -3.91
CA GLY A 123 14.39 18.27 -5.09
C GLY A 123 13.49 17.55 -6.10
N ASP A 124 12.56 18.30 -6.70
CA ASP A 124 11.52 17.77 -7.60
C ASP A 124 12.06 16.98 -8.78
N ALA A 125 13.22 17.37 -9.32
CA ALA A 125 13.82 16.71 -10.46
C ALA A 125 14.23 15.25 -10.20
N GLN A 126 14.54 14.89 -8.95
CA GLN A 126 14.94 13.54 -8.57
C GLN A 126 13.76 12.70 -8.07
N LEU A 127 12.69 13.34 -7.65
CA LEU A 127 11.57 12.72 -6.95
C LEU A 127 10.93 11.57 -7.74
N ILE A 128 10.72 11.72 -9.04
CA ILE A 128 10.07 10.68 -9.87
C ILE A 128 10.91 9.39 -9.95
N GLY A 129 12.24 9.51 -10.08
CA GLY A 129 13.14 8.35 -10.07
C GLY A 129 13.11 7.63 -8.72
N ILE A 130 13.12 8.40 -7.64
CA ILE A 130 13.03 7.89 -6.26
C ILE A 130 11.69 7.20 -6.04
N GLN A 131 10.56 7.79 -6.44
CA GLN A 131 9.23 7.17 -6.35
C GLN A 131 9.21 5.79 -7.01
N LYS A 132 9.67 5.69 -8.26
CA LYS A 132 9.72 4.42 -9.00
C LYS A 132 10.57 3.37 -8.29
N ASN A 133 11.72 3.77 -7.76
CA ASN A 133 12.60 2.89 -7.00
C ASN A 133 11.93 2.43 -5.70
N LEU A 134 11.31 3.33 -4.93
CA LEU A 134 10.59 3.01 -3.70
C LEU A 134 9.45 2.01 -3.96
N ILE A 135 8.60 2.27 -4.96
CA ILE A 135 7.50 1.36 -5.32
C ILE A 135 8.06 -0.02 -5.68
N SER A 136 9.06 -0.07 -6.56
CA SER A 136 9.66 -1.33 -7.01
C SER A 136 10.31 -2.11 -5.85
N THR A 137 11.10 -1.43 -5.00
CA THR A 137 11.83 -2.05 -3.88
C THR A 137 10.87 -2.57 -2.82
N THR A 138 9.83 -1.80 -2.48
CA THR A 138 8.80 -2.18 -1.51
C THR A 138 8.02 -3.41 -1.97
N ARG A 139 7.59 -3.43 -3.24
CA ARG A 139 6.91 -4.59 -3.84
C ARG A 139 7.79 -5.84 -3.88
N LYS A 140 9.09 -5.70 -4.15
CA LYS A 140 10.05 -6.82 -4.15
C LYS A 140 10.15 -7.50 -2.79
N ARG A 141 9.85 -6.78 -1.71
CA ARG A 141 9.88 -7.25 -0.32
C ARG A 141 8.51 -7.66 0.21
N ASP A 142 7.53 -7.83 -0.68
CA ASP A 142 6.14 -8.20 -0.37
C ASP A 142 5.45 -7.24 0.62
N ARG A 143 5.85 -5.94 0.59
CA ARG A 143 5.23 -4.89 1.40
C ARG A 143 4.28 -4.04 0.56
N MET A 144 3.30 -3.45 1.22
CA MET A 144 2.37 -2.49 0.61
C MET A 144 3.05 -1.16 0.35
N VAL A 145 2.65 -0.46 -0.70
CA VAL A 145 3.15 0.88 -1.01
C VAL A 145 2.01 1.83 -1.34
N ILE A 146 2.00 2.97 -0.69
CA ILE A 146 1.05 4.06 -0.89
C ILE A 146 1.79 5.23 -1.54
N THR A 147 1.27 5.79 -2.63
CA THR A 147 1.78 7.06 -3.19
C THR A 147 0.89 8.19 -2.72
N ALA A 148 1.50 9.18 -2.06
CA ALA A 148 0.79 10.21 -1.33
C ALA A 148 1.26 11.61 -1.67
N THR A 149 0.42 12.58 -1.37
CA THR A 149 0.60 14.04 -1.50
C THR A 149 0.71 14.54 -2.93
N GLN A 150 0.20 15.74 -3.18
CA GLN A 150 0.26 16.41 -4.49
C GLN A 150 -0.32 15.59 -5.65
N MET A 151 -1.33 14.76 -5.38
CA MET A 151 -1.93 13.89 -6.41
C MET A 151 -2.91 14.64 -7.31
N MET A 152 -3.81 15.44 -6.70
CA MET A 152 -4.84 16.25 -7.37
C MET A 152 -4.93 17.63 -6.71
N GLU A 153 -3.80 18.25 -6.39
CA GLU A 153 -3.70 19.44 -5.54
C GLU A 153 -4.49 20.62 -6.07
N SER A 154 -4.59 20.79 -7.40
CA SER A 154 -5.40 21.85 -8.02
C SER A 154 -6.88 21.74 -7.67
N MET A 155 -7.37 20.53 -7.34
CA MET A 155 -8.76 20.28 -6.97
C MET A 155 -9.11 20.70 -5.55
N ILE A 156 -8.17 21.23 -4.77
CA ILE A 156 -8.49 21.93 -3.53
C ILE A 156 -9.46 23.09 -3.82
N ASN A 157 -9.24 23.82 -4.92
CA ASN A 157 -10.02 25.00 -5.30
C ASN A 157 -10.70 24.88 -6.68
N ASN A 158 -10.52 23.77 -7.39
CA ASN A 158 -11.10 23.58 -8.73
C ASN A 158 -11.87 22.26 -8.79
N SER A 159 -12.99 22.26 -9.49
CA SER A 159 -13.86 21.08 -9.65
C SER A 159 -13.30 20.00 -10.60
N MET A 160 -12.21 20.30 -11.33
CA MET A 160 -11.58 19.41 -12.29
C MET A 160 -10.07 19.40 -12.11
N PRO A 161 -9.41 18.25 -12.27
CA PRO A 161 -7.96 18.13 -12.21
C PRO A 161 -7.30 18.68 -13.48
N THR A 162 -6.03 19.00 -13.38
CA THR A 162 -5.19 19.20 -14.56
C THR A 162 -4.85 17.88 -15.22
N ARG A 163 -4.50 17.90 -16.52
CA ARG A 163 -4.01 16.69 -17.22
C ARG A 163 -2.73 16.13 -16.60
N ALA A 164 -1.87 17.00 -16.07
CA ALA A 164 -0.64 16.57 -15.41
C ALA A 164 -0.92 15.75 -14.15
N GLU A 165 -1.90 16.13 -13.36
CA GLU A 165 -2.32 15.38 -12.16
C GLU A 165 -2.96 14.05 -12.53
N VAL A 166 -3.80 14.00 -13.56
CA VAL A 166 -4.37 12.72 -14.07
C VAL A 166 -3.24 11.78 -14.52
N PHE A 167 -2.23 12.29 -15.23
CA PHE A 167 -1.09 11.49 -15.66
C PHE A 167 -0.20 11.07 -14.48
N ASP A 168 -0.09 11.88 -13.43
CA ASP A 168 0.67 11.54 -12.24
C ASP A 168 0.02 10.37 -11.46
N VAL A 169 -1.29 10.43 -11.24
CA VAL A 169 -2.06 9.30 -10.67
C VAL A 169 -1.91 8.05 -11.53
N ALA A 170 -2.14 8.17 -12.84
CA ALA A 170 -2.01 7.05 -13.77
C ALA A 170 -0.60 6.45 -13.74
N ASN A 171 0.44 7.27 -13.68
CA ASN A 171 1.84 6.81 -13.60
C ASN A 171 2.11 6.05 -12.30
N ALA A 172 1.62 6.53 -11.14
CA ALA A 172 1.76 5.81 -9.87
C ALA A 172 1.09 4.42 -9.93
N VAL A 173 -0.11 4.33 -10.53
CA VAL A 173 -0.82 3.07 -10.75
C VAL A 173 -0.04 2.13 -11.68
N LEU A 174 0.51 2.64 -12.79
CA LEU A 174 1.33 1.86 -13.72
C LEU A 174 2.66 1.41 -13.11
N ASP A 175 3.25 2.18 -12.22
CA ASP A 175 4.44 1.80 -11.44
C ASP A 175 4.12 0.67 -10.44
N GLY A 176 2.85 0.46 -10.14
CA GLY A 176 2.34 -0.66 -9.32
C GLY A 176 2.15 -0.30 -7.85
N THR A 177 1.90 0.97 -7.52
CA THR A 177 1.47 1.34 -6.16
C THR A 177 0.21 0.55 -5.76
N ASP A 178 0.06 0.26 -4.47
CA ASP A 178 -1.14 -0.42 -3.95
C ASP A 178 -2.30 0.55 -3.80
N ALA A 179 -2.01 1.75 -3.32
CA ALA A 179 -2.99 2.81 -3.15
C ALA A 179 -2.40 4.17 -3.53
N VAL A 180 -3.28 5.09 -3.89
CA VAL A 180 -3.01 6.52 -4.04
C VAL A 180 -3.79 7.26 -2.96
N MET A 181 -3.22 8.32 -2.38
CA MET A 181 -3.81 9.02 -1.24
C MET A 181 -4.06 10.49 -1.56
N LEU A 182 -5.27 10.94 -1.28
CA LEU A 182 -5.65 12.36 -1.19
C LEU A 182 -5.39 12.87 0.23
N SER A 183 -5.05 14.14 0.37
CA SER A 183 -4.75 14.81 1.64
C SER A 183 -5.61 16.06 1.79
N ALA A 184 -5.04 17.23 1.50
CA ALA A 184 -5.74 18.52 1.58
C ALA A 184 -6.94 18.59 0.63
N GLU A 185 -6.87 17.89 -0.49
CA GLU A 185 -7.90 17.84 -1.54
C GLU A 185 -9.27 17.39 -0.98
N THR A 186 -9.25 16.48 -0.01
CA THR A 186 -10.47 15.99 0.67
C THR A 186 -10.66 16.60 2.06
N ALA A 187 -9.57 16.98 2.76
CA ALA A 187 -9.64 17.45 4.13
C ALA A 187 -10.10 18.91 4.26
N VAL A 188 -9.71 19.76 3.30
CA VAL A 188 -10.00 21.19 3.29
C VAL A 188 -10.43 21.73 1.92
N GLY A 189 -10.45 20.86 0.89
CA GLY A 189 -10.84 21.23 -0.47
C GLY A 189 -12.33 21.50 -0.61
N GLU A 190 -12.69 22.28 -1.63
CA GLU A 190 -14.08 22.64 -1.95
C GLU A 190 -14.84 21.51 -2.69
N TYR A 191 -14.11 20.53 -3.27
CA TYR A 191 -14.67 19.50 -4.16
C TYR A 191 -14.28 18.06 -3.73
N PRO A 192 -14.58 17.62 -2.48
CA PRO A 192 -14.08 16.34 -1.96
C PRO A 192 -14.66 15.12 -2.69
N VAL A 193 -15.89 15.17 -3.16
CA VAL A 193 -16.53 14.07 -3.90
C VAL A 193 -15.96 13.96 -5.32
N GLU A 194 -15.84 15.10 -5.99
CA GLU A 194 -15.34 15.18 -7.36
C GLU A 194 -13.89 14.73 -7.44
N VAL A 195 -13.04 15.08 -6.46
CA VAL A 195 -11.63 14.69 -6.46
C VAL A 195 -11.45 13.19 -6.25
N VAL A 196 -12.26 12.57 -5.38
CA VAL A 196 -12.24 11.11 -5.20
C VAL A 196 -12.69 10.41 -6.48
N THR A 197 -13.74 10.93 -7.14
CA THR A 197 -14.23 10.40 -8.42
C THR A 197 -13.15 10.52 -9.51
N ALA A 198 -12.56 11.70 -9.67
CA ALA A 198 -11.52 11.93 -10.67
C ALA A 198 -10.29 11.03 -10.47
N MET A 199 -9.87 10.84 -9.22
CA MET A 199 -8.77 9.93 -8.87
C MET A 199 -9.13 8.47 -9.18
N ALA A 200 -10.33 8.03 -8.84
CA ALA A 200 -10.80 6.68 -9.16
C ALA A 200 -10.86 6.43 -10.67
N ASP A 201 -11.37 7.38 -11.45
CA ASP A 201 -11.43 7.29 -12.90
C ASP A 201 -10.04 7.22 -13.54
N ALA A 202 -9.08 8.03 -13.04
CA ALA A 202 -7.70 7.98 -13.49
C ALA A 202 -7.03 6.62 -13.18
N ALA A 203 -7.27 6.08 -11.99
CA ALA A 203 -6.76 4.77 -11.59
C ALA A 203 -7.37 3.64 -12.46
N LEU A 204 -8.70 3.62 -12.62
CA LEU A 204 -9.39 2.64 -13.45
C LEU A 204 -8.94 2.72 -14.92
N GLY A 205 -8.73 3.93 -15.45
CA GLY A 205 -8.19 4.13 -16.79
C GLY A 205 -6.78 3.56 -16.94
N ALA A 206 -5.91 3.78 -15.97
CA ALA A 206 -4.56 3.24 -15.98
C ALA A 206 -4.53 1.70 -15.86
N GLU A 207 -5.44 1.11 -15.10
CA GLU A 207 -5.56 -0.35 -14.93
C GLU A 207 -6.00 -1.09 -16.20
N GLN A 208 -6.56 -0.37 -17.20
CA GLN A 208 -6.84 -0.97 -18.50
C GLN A 208 -5.57 -1.21 -19.34
N HIS A 209 -4.46 -0.56 -19.01
CA HIS A 209 -3.22 -0.70 -19.75
C HIS A 209 -2.61 -2.11 -19.58
N PRO A 210 -2.09 -2.77 -20.64
CA PRO A 210 -1.52 -4.12 -20.56
C PRO A 210 -0.46 -4.30 -19.47
N VAL A 211 0.38 -3.29 -19.22
CA VAL A 211 1.42 -3.32 -18.17
C VAL A 211 0.80 -3.49 -16.77
N ALA A 212 -0.39 -2.97 -16.54
CA ALA A 212 -1.10 -3.12 -15.28
C ALA A 212 -1.78 -4.49 -15.14
N ARG A 213 -2.08 -5.15 -16.27
CA ARG A 213 -2.84 -6.41 -16.32
C ARG A 213 -1.98 -7.66 -16.38
N THR A 214 -0.75 -7.55 -16.88
CA THR A 214 0.16 -8.70 -17.01
C THR A 214 1.54 -8.33 -16.51
N SER A 215 2.13 -9.20 -15.72
CA SER A 215 3.48 -8.99 -15.18
C SER A 215 4.40 -10.10 -15.64
N LYS A 216 5.56 -9.71 -16.17
CA LYS A 216 6.71 -10.60 -16.34
C LYS A 216 7.59 -10.63 -15.07
N TYR A 217 7.18 -9.91 -14.05
CA TYR A 217 7.88 -9.74 -12.81
C TYR A 217 7.96 -11.08 -12.05
N ARG A 218 9.12 -11.46 -11.58
CA ARG A 218 9.41 -12.68 -10.82
C ARG A 218 9.33 -14.02 -11.59
N LEU A 219 9.12 -14.03 -12.90
CA LEU A 219 9.09 -15.30 -13.66
C LEU A 219 10.43 -16.06 -13.63
N ASP A 220 11.54 -15.32 -13.52
CA ASP A 220 12.90 -15.87 -13.49
C ASP A 220 13.48 -16.01 -12.07
N ARG A 221 12.64 -15.84 -11.03
CA ARG A 221 13.07 -15.93 -9.63
C ARG A 221 12.92 -17.36 -9.11
N GLU A 222 13.92 -17.84 -8.37
CA GLU A 222 13.79 -19.04 -7.56
C GLU A 222 12.84 -18.80 -6.38
N PHE A 223 11.93 -19.75 -6.13
CA PHE A 223 10.97 -19.66 -5.04
C PHE A 223 11.55 -20.23 -3.76
N THR A 224 11.29 -19.59 -2.66
CA THR A 224 11.80 -19.97 -1.35
C THR A 224 10.81 -20.80 -0.52
N SER A 225 9.55 -20.89 -0.97
CA SER A 225 8.49 -21.62 -0.26
C SER A 225 7.41 -22.16 -1.20
N ALA A 226 6.71 -23.19 -0.76
CA ALA A 226 5.54 -23.73 -1.46
C ALA A 226 4.45 -22.65 -1.62
N GLN A 227 4.24 -21.83 -0.60
CA GLN A 227 3.28 -20.73 -0.63
C GLN A 227 3.58 -19.69 -1.72
N GLU A 228 4.85 -19.31 -1.88
CA GLU A 228 5.28 -18.40 -2.96
C GLU A 228 5.07 -19.06 -4.34
N THR A 229 5.41 -20.35 -4.47
CA THR A 229 5.19 -21.11 -5.69
C THR A 229 3.72 -21.15 -6.08
N ILE A 230 2.83 -21.45 -5.13
CA ILE A 230 1.38 -21.49 -5.37
C ILE A 230 0.86 -20.10 -5.74
N ALA A 231 1.26 -19.04 -5.02
CA ALA A 231 0.83 -17.67 -5.33
C ALA A 231 1.19 -17.27 -6.76
N LEU A 232 2.42 -17.55 -7.21
CA LEU A 232 2.87 -17.24 -8.56
C LEU A 232 2.22 -18.11 -9.63
N SER A 233 2.05 -19.41 -9.36
CA SER A 233 1.34 -20.32 -10.26
C SER A 233 -0.12 -19.91 -10.44
N ALA A 234 -0.79 -19.45 -9.36
CA ALA A 234 -2.15 -18.94 -9.41
C ALA A 234 -2.25 -17.71 -10.32
N MET A 235 -1.35 -16.74 -10.13
CA MET A 235 -1.34 -15.52 -10.95
C MET A 235 -1.03 -15.82 -12.42
N TYR A 236 -0.11 -16.74 -12.70
CA TYR A 236 0.18 -17.17 -14.07
C TYR A 236 -1.04 -17.87 -14.69
N GLY A 237 -1.65 -18.82 -13.97
CA GLY A 237 -2.85 -19.53 -14.42
C GLY A 237 -4.01 -18.57 -14.67
N ALA A 238 -4.24 -17.62 -13.77
CA ALA A 238 -5.28 -16.61 -13.88
C ALA A 238 -5.14 -15.77 -15.15
N ASN A 239 -3.92 -15.38 -15.50
CA ASN A 239 -3.65 -14.53 -16.67
C ASN A 239 -3.69 -15.29 -18.01
N HIS A 240 -3.67 -16.64 -18.02
CA HIS A 240 -3.51 -17.42 -19.25
C HIS A 240 -4.65 -18.43 -19.48
N PHE A 241 -5.48 -18.73 -18.47
CA PHE A 241 -6.59 -19.67 -18.64
C PHE A 241 -7.84 -18.93 -19.15
N PRO A 242 -8.50 -19.41 -20.22
CA PRO A 242 -9.67 -18.75 -20.81
C PRO A 242 -10.87 -18.75 -19.84
N ASN A 243 -11.69 -17.70 -19.90
CA ASN A 243 -12.86 -17.49 -19.04
C ASN A 243 -12.58 -17.47 -17.53
N MET A 244 -11.31 -17.28 -17.14
CA MET A 244 -10.98 -17.06 -15.75
C MET A 244 -11.52 -15.71 -15.28
N ARG A 245 -12.21 -15.68 -14.13
CA ARG A 245 -12.84 -14.47 -13.58
C ARG A 245 -12.13 -13.92 -12.36
N GLY A 246 -11.35 -14.73 -11.67
CA GLY A 246 -10.62 -14.30 -10.50
C GLY A 246 -9.90 -15.44 -9.80
N ILE A 247 -9.32 -15.10 -8.68
CA ILE A 247 -8.64 -16.03 -7.79
C ILE A 247 -9.34 -15.96 -6.43
N ALA A 248 -9.89 -17.06 -5.95
CA ALA A 248 -10.35 -17.21 -4.56
C ALA A 248 -9.18 -17.70 -3.71
N CYS A 249 -8.90 -17.00 -2.63
CA CYS A 249 -7.82 -17.35 -1.72
C CYS A 249 -8.37 -17.49 -0.30
N LEU A 250 -8.50 -18.72 0.21
CA LEU A 250 -8.82 -18.97 1.61
C LEU A 250 -7.58 -18.67 2.46
N THR A 251 -7.69 -17.71 3.37
CA THR A 251 -6.54 -17.21 4.13
C THR A 251 -6.87 -16.86 5.56
N GLU A 252 -5.97 -17.20 6.49
CA GLU A 252 -6.07 -16.79 7.90
C GLU A 252 -5.29 -15.50 8.17
N ARG A 253 -4.13 -15.31 7.52
CA ARG A 253 -3.19 -14.21 7.81
C ARG A 253 -3.00 -13.22 6.67
N GLY A 254 -3.60 -13.48 5.51
CA GLY A 254 -3.47 -12.59 4.36
C GLY A 254 -2.15 -12.72 3.58
N THR A 255 -1.23 -13.60 3.95
CA THR A 255 0.10 -13.67 3.31
C THR A 255 0.02 -14.04 1.83
N THR A 256 -0.77 -15.06 1.47
CA THR A 256 -0.89 -15.51 0.07
C THR A 256 -1.52 -14.44 -0.84
N PRO A 257 -2.66 -13.81 -0.51
CA PRO A 257 -3.21 -12.75 -1.35
C PRO A 257 -2.30 -11.51 -1.39
N THR A 258 -1.53 -11.20 -0.33
CA THR A 258 -0.51 -10.14 -0.38
C THR A 258 0.58 -10.47 -1.40
N MET A 259 1.12 -11.70 -1.41
CA MET A 259 2.11 -12.12 -2.41
C MET A 259 1.53 -12.06 -3.84
N MET A 260 0.30 -12.53 -4.04
CA MET A 260 -0.39 -12.45 -5.33
C MET A 260 -0.54 -11.01 -5.81
N SER A 261 -0.91 -10.08 -4.92
CA SER A 261 -1.11 -8.67 -5.26
C SER A 261 0.18 -7.97 -5.72
N ARG A 262 1.37 -8.52 -5.44
CA ARG A 262 2.65 -8.02 -5.97
C ARG A 262 2.82 -8.28 -7.47
N LEU A 263 2.00 -9.18 -8.03
CA LEU A 263 1.99 -9.52 -9.44
C LEU A 263 0.82 -8.84 -10.12
N SER A 264 1.04 -8.28 -11.30
CA SER A 264 -0.03 -7.63 -12.04
C SER A 264 -0.96 -8.67 -12.67
N SER A 265 -2.26 -8.50 -12.45
CA SER A 265 -3.33 -9.22 -13.12
C SER A 265 -4.47 -8.27 -13.42
N GLY A 266 -5.21 -8.53 -14.51
CA GLY A 266 -6.48 -7.86 -14.77
C GLY A 266 -7.66 -8.48 -14.03
N LEU A 267 -7.41 -9.51 -13.19
CA LEU A 267 -8.43 -10.25 -12.47
C LEU A 267 -8.35 -9.98 -10.95
N PRO A 268 -9.51 -9.93 -10.26
CA PRO A 268 -9.55 -9.73 -8.82
C PRO A 268 -9.03 -10.96 -8.06
N ILE A 269 -8.46 -10.69 -6.88
CA ILE A 269 -8.09 -11.68 -5.87
C ILE A 269 -9.11 -11.58 -4.74
N PHE A 270 -10.06 -12.50 -4.67
CA PHE A 270 -11.03 -12.61 -3.59
C PHE A 270 -10.35 -13.24 -2.36
N ALA A 271 -9.95 -12.41 -1.42
CA ALA A 271 -9.34 -12.90 -0.19
C ALA A 271 -10.43 -13.23 0.83
N LEU A 272 -10.66 -14.52 1.02
CA LEU A 272 -11.70 -15.06 1.86
C LEU A 272 -11.13 -15.39 3.24
N SER A 273 -11.57 -14.68 4.27
CA SER A 273 -11.09 -14.88 5.64
C SER A 273 -12.23 -14.70 6.65
N ARG A 274 -12.13 -15.44 7.76
CA ARG A 274 -12.99 -15.26 8.93
C ARG A 274 -12.45 -14.23 9.92
N ARG A 275 -11.28 -13.66 9.65
CA ARG A 275 -10.59 -12.71 10.52
C ARG A 275 -10.76 -11.29 10.02
N ALA A 276 -11.43 -10.46 10.81
CA ALA A 276 -11.67 -9.05 10.48
C ALA A 276 -10.35 -8.27 10.31
N ASP A 277 -9.38 -8.47 11.23
CA ASP A 277 -8.07 -7.82 11.18
C ASP A 277 -7.28 -8.15 9.89
N THR A 278 -7.41 -9.38 9.40
CA THR A 278 -6.82 -9.79 8.13
C THR A 278 -7.49 -9.11 6.94
N LEU A 279 -8.82 -9.06 6.93
CA LEU A 279 -9.58 -8.41 5.85
C LEU A 279 -9.27 -6.91 5.77
N GLN A 280 -9.22 -6.24 6.91
CA GLN A 280 -8.88 -4.82 7.01
C GLN A 280 -7.48 -4.53 6.44
N ARG A 281 -6.47 -5.32 6.82
CA ARG A 281 -5.11 -5.18 6.29
C ARG A 281 -5.04 -5.41 4.78
N LEU A 282 -5.80 -6.38 4.27
CA LEU A 282 -5.83 -6.70 2.84
C LEU A 282 -6.56 -5.66 1.99
N ALA A 283 -7.40 -4.82 2.58
CA ALA A 283 -8.13 -3.77 1.87
C ALA A 283 -7.21 -2.73 1.19
N LEU A 284 -5.97 -2.58 1.66
CA LEU A 284 -4.95 -1.73 1.01
C LEU A 284 -4.15 -2.45 -0.09
N CYS A 285 -4.27 -3.77 -0.21
CA CYS A 285 -3.52 -4.51 -1.22
C CYS A 285 -4.15 -4.37 -2.61
N ARG A 286 -3.37 -3.99 -3.60
CA ARG A 286 -3.83 -3.82 -4.98
C ARG A 286 -4.46 -5.10 -5.54
N GLY A 287 -5.65 -4.94 -6.14
CA GLY A 287 -6.37 -6.04 -6.80
C GLY A 287 -6.96 -7.07 -5.85
N VAL A 288 -6.87 -6.86 -4.54
CA VAL A 288 -7.46 -7.73 -3.52
C VAL A 288 -8.83 -7.20 -3.12
N ILE A 289 -9.83 -8.09 -3.13
CA ILE A 289 -11.18 -7.85 -2.61
C ILE A 289 -11.31 -8.72 -1.36
N PRO A 290 -11.19 -8.14 -0.16
CA PRO A 290 -11.32 -8.89 1.09
C PRO A 290 -12.79 -9.14 1.40
N LEU A 291 -13.15 -10.40 1.63
CA LEU A 291 -14.53 -10.83 1.90
C LEU A 291 -14.55 -11.70 3.16
N PHE A 292 -15.51 -11.43 4.03
CA PHE A 292 -15.71 -12.28 5.20
C PHE A 292 -16.34 -13.61 4.77
N PHE A 293 -15.64 -14.70 5.06
CA PHE A 293 -16.11 -16.05 4.80
C PHE A 293 -15.57 -16.99 5.89
N ASP A 294 -16.47 -17.50 6.73
CA ASP A 294 -16.09 -18.46 7.77
C ASP A 294 -15.99 -19.87 7.21
N PHE A 295 -14.88 -20.15 6.56
CA PHE A 295 -14.63 -21.47 5.97
C PHE A 295 -14.45 -22.58 7.03
N ALA A 296 -14.24 -22.26 8.31
CA ALA A 296 -14.18 -23.24 9.37
C ALA A 296 -15.56 -23.80 9.78
N ALA A 297 -16.64 -23.15 9.34
CA ALA A 297 -18.01 -23.61 9.56
C ALA A 297 -18.43 -24.76 8.61
N PHE A 298 -17.59 -25.09 7.62
CA PHE A 298 -17.90 -26.08 6.59
C PHE A 298 -17.00 -27.31 6.69
N LEU A 299 -17.50 -28.47 6.19
CA LEU A 299 -16.67 -29.65 6.03
C LEU A 299 -15.66 -29.45 4.89
N PRO A 300 -14.48 -30.05 4.97
CA PRO A 300 -13.44 -29.93 3.94
C PRO A 300 -13.92 -30.27 2.52
N GLU A 301 -14.74 -31.30 2.38
CA GLU A 301 -15.33 -31.74 1.12
C GLU A 301 -16.31 -30.73 0.51
N ASP A 302 -16.92 -29.88 1.31
CA ASP A 302 -17.91 -28.90 0.87
C ASP A 302 -17.29 -27.54 0.51
N LEU A 303 -16.05 -27.27 0.94
CA LEU A 303 -15.44 -25.93 0.85
C LEU A 303 -15.38 -25.37 -0.58
N GLU A 304 -15.10 -26.21 -1.58
CA GLU A 304 -15.05 -25.78 -2.97
C GLU A 304 -16.42 -25.30 -3.45
N ALA A 305 -17.47 -26.12 -3.22
CA ALA A 305 -18.83 -25.78 -3.59
C ALA A 305 -19.33 -24.54 -2.84
N ARG A 306 -19.08 -24.44 -1.53
CA ARG A 306 -19.48 -23.28 -0.73
C ARG A 306 -18.76 -22.02 -1.11
N THR A 307 -17.49 -22.11 -1.49
CA THR A 307 -16.74 -20.94 -2.00
C THR A 307 -17.32 -20.42 -3.30
N ILE A 308 -17.67 -21.32 -4.24
CA ILE A 308 -18.33 -20.93 -5.51
C ILE A 308 -19.69 -20.32 -5.23
N GLU A 309 -20.54 -20.98 -4.44
CA GLU A 309 -21.88 -20.50 -4.08
C GLU A 309 -21.80 -19.08 -3.47
N PHE A 310 -20.91 -18.86 -2.50
CA PHE A 310 -20.71 -17.56 -1.88
C PHE A 310 -20.33 -16.46 -2.87
N LEU A 311 -19.44 -16.76 -3.83
CA LEU A 311 -19.02 -15.78 -4.83
C LEU A 311 -20.08 -15.54 -5.92
N VAL A 312 -20.88 -16.55 -6.24
CA VAL A 312 -22.04 -16.40 -7.16
C VAL A 312 -23.12 -15.56 -6.49
N ASP A 313 -23.48 -15.86 -5.26
CA ASP A 313 -24.49 -15.11 -4.49
C ASP A 313 -24.09 -13.65 -4.30
N GLY A 314 -22.78 -13.39 -4.12
CA GLY A 314 -22.21 -12.04 -4.08
C GLY A 314 -22.16 -11.32 -5.43
N GLY A 315 -22.55 -11.97 -6.53
CA GLY A 315 -22.52 -11.39 -7.89
C GLY A 315 -21.12 -11.25 -8.50
N PHE A 316 -20.12 -11.93 -7.93
CA PHE A 316 -18.73 -11.91 -8.43
C PHE A 316 -18.50 -12.91 -9.56
N LEU A 317 -19.27 -13.99 -9.61
CA LEU A 317 -19.15 -15.07 -10.59
C LEU A 317 -20.50 -15.35 -11.24
N SER A 318 -20.46 -15.90 -12.46
CA SER A 318 -21.61 -16.35 -13.24
C SER A 318 -21.39 -17.76 -13.76
N ARG A 319 -22.47 -18.45 -14.10
CA ARG A 319 -22.38 -19.79 -14.72
C ARG A 319 -21.57 -19.77 -16.01
N GLY A 320 -20.70 -20.74 -16.16
CA GLY A 320 -19.77 -20.85 -17.28
C GLY A 320 -18.43 -20.14 -17.08
N ASP A 321 -18.27 -19.41 -15.97
CA ASP A 321 -16.98 -18.85 -15.55
C ASP A 321 -16.07 -19.95 -14.99
N PHE A 322 -14.77 -19.61 -14.87
CA PHE A 322 -13.81 -20.37 -14.09
C PHE A 322 -13.21 -19.51 -12.98
N ILE A 323 -12.94 -20.14 -11.85
CA ILE A 323 -12.21 -19.51 -10.74
C ILE A 323 -11.01 -20.37 -10.35
N LEU A 324 -9.94 -19.72 -9.94
CA LEU A 324 -8.77 -20.34 -9.39
C LEU A 324 -8.88 -20.32 -7.86
N LEU A 325 -8.90 -21.48 -7.20
CA LEU A 325 -8.97 -21.60 -5.75
C LEU A 325 -7.60 -21.95 -5.19
N THR A 326 -7.14 -21.18 -4.19
CA THR A 326 -5.95 -21.48 -3.40
C THR A 326 -6.31 -21.63 -1.94
N MET A 327 -5.81 -22.71 -1.32
CA MET A 327 -6.07 -23.00 0.09
C MET A 327 -4.97 -23.90 0.68
N ASN A 328 -5.08 -24.21 1.96
CA ASN A 328 -4.27 -25.24 2.62
C ASN A 328 -4.98 -26.61 2.49
N SER A 329 -4.27 -27.62 2.03
CA SER A 329 -4.78 -29.01 1.94
C SER A 329 -5.00 -29.65 3.31
N SER A 330 -4.23 -29.23 4.30
CA SER A 330 -4.34 -29.66 5.69
C SER A 330 -5.03 -28.60 6.53
N HIS A 331 -6.34 -28.70 6.69
CA HIS A 331 -7.18 -27.75 7.46
C HIS A 331 -6.72 -27.55 8.91
N SER A 332 -5.76 -28.33 9.40
CA SER A 332 -5.22 -28.27 10.77
C SER A 332 -4.00 -27.37 10.95
N GLN A 333 -3.35 -26.89 9.87
CA GLN A 333 -2.14 -26.06 9.96
C GLN A 333 -2.40 -24.66 9.41
N THR A 334 -2.49 -23.67 10.28
CA THR A 334 -2.55 -22.26 9.89
C THR A 334 -1.27 -21.82 9.19
N GLY A 335 -1.40 -21.18 8.01
CA GLY A 335 -0.33 -20.39 7.40
C GLY A 335 0.49 -21.09 6.31
N LYS A 336 -0.01 -22.16 5.68
CA LYS A 336 0.68 -22.79 4.56
C LYS A 336 -0.29 -23.10 3.42
N THR A 337 -0.42 -22.16 2.47
CA THR A 337 -1.09 -22.44 1.20
C THR A 337 -0.23 -23.40 0.38
N ASP A 338 -0.75 -24.58 0.06
CA ASP A 338 -0.06 -25.65 -0.66
C ASP A 338 -0.89 -26.26 -1.80
N MET A 339 -2.13 -25.80 -1.97
CA MET A 339 -3.05 -26.30 -2.98
C MET A 339 -3.56 -25.19 -3.90
N LEU A 340 -3.66 -25.53 -5.18
CA LEU A 340 -4.24 -24.72 -6.24
C LEU A 340 -5.16 -25.59 -7.08
N LYS A 341 -6.40 -25.14 -7.32
CA LYS A 341 -7.38 -25.80 -8.17
C LYS A 341 -8.01 -24.82 -9.13
N ILE A 342 -8.32 -25.28 -10.35
CA ILE A 342 -9.18 -24.57 -11.30
C ILE A 342 -10.57 -25.20 -11.21
N LEU A 343 -11.57 -24.40 -10.89
CA LEU A 343 -12.94 -24.84 -10.68
C LEU A 343 -13.88 -24.19 -11.70
N PRO A 344 -14.73 -24.96 -12.37
CA PRO A 344 -15.82 -24.42 -13.17
C PRO A 344 -16.94 -23.90 -12.25
N VAL A 345 -17.66 -22.89 -12.71
CA VAL A 345 -18.89 -22.37 -12.08
C VAL A 345 -20.08 -22.92 -12.88
N ASP A 346 -20.70 -23.97 -12.36
CA ASP A 346 -21.80 -24.71 -13.00
C ASP A 346 -23.17 -24.04 -12.78
#